data_909c9f43388c130269d58bed61de5a79
#
_entry.id   909c9f43388c130269d58bed61de5a79
#
_cell.length_a   1.000
_cell.length_b   1.000
_cell.length_c   1.000
_cell.angle_alpha   90.00
_cell.angle_beta   90.00
_cell.angle_gamma   90.00
#
_symmetry.space_group_name_H-M   'P 1'
#
loop_
_entity.id
_entity.type
_entity.pdbx_description
1 polymer ?
#
loop_
_entity_poly.entity_id
_entity_poly.type
_entity_poly.pdbx_seq_one_letter_code
_entity_poly.pdbx_strand_id
1 'polypeptide(L)'
;EIVSKKKFSQTTESYCTALSSKTASFKIKKNELLEPIKFQEKIKKGDVIAILKSKTITAPFAGRIGTRGISSSILGTDSIMVTLDDAEKVLCDLQIPEVFAAVLKKDLKVNAKFLAYKNKLYNGIIVSHASRVDAQTRSILARAEINNEDLEILPGSLLDIELIYNEKEALSVADTSIIF
;
A
#
# COMPACT_ATOMS: atom_id res chain seq x y z
N GLU A 1 34.97 27.72 -7.42
CA GLU A 1 33.69 27.28 -6.74
C GLU A 1 32.74 26.72 -7.77
N ILE A 2 32.23 25.50 -7.54
CA ILE A 2 31.38 24.83 -8.52
C ILE A 2 29.94 25.10 -8.13
N VAL A 3 29.28 25.97 -8.89
CA VAL A 3 27.83 26.16 -8.82
C VAL A 3 27.19 24.91 -9.45
N SER A 4 26.39 24.17 -8.69
CA SER A 4 25.70 22.99 -9.17
C SER A 4 24.19 23.22 -9.18
N LYS A 5 23.50 22.68 -10.20
CA LYS A 5 22.04 22.62 -10.17
C LYS A 5 21.61 21.54 -9.22
N LYS A 6 20.79 21.88 -8.24
CA LYS A 6 20.15 20.93 -7.32
C LYS A 6 18.64 21.04 -7.43
N LYS A 7 17.98 19.91 -7.24
CA LYS A 7 16.51 19.86 -7.11
C LYS A 7 16.16 20.17 -5.66
N PHE A 8 15.31 21.16 -5.50
CA PHE A 8 14.69 21.50 -4.22
C PHE A 8 13.21 21.13 -4.29
N SER A 9 12.73 20.49 -3.27
CA SER A 9 11.32 20.15 -3.12
C SER A 9 10.85 20.53 -1.72
N GLN A 10 9.58 20.84 -1.63
CA GLN A 10 8.90 20.95 -0.35
C GLN A 10 8.23 19.62 -0.06
N THR A 11 8.15 19.28 1.21
CA THR A 11 7.55 18.02 1.65
C THR A 11 6.54 18.27 2.75
N THR A 12 5.53 17.41 2.83
CA THR A 12 4.63 17.33 3.98
C THR A 12 4.48 15.87 4.37
N GLU A 13 4.36 15.63 5.65
CA GLU A 13 4.28 14.29 6.22
C GLU A 13 2.83 13.92 6.49
N SER A 14 2.52 12.65 6.32
CA SER A 14 1.26 12.01 6.66
C SER A 14 1.55 10.56 7.02
N TYR A 15 0.55 9.83 7.43
CA TYR A 15 0.65 8.40 7.69
C TYR A 15 -0.59 7.68 7.20
N CYS A 16 -0.46 6.39 6.95
CA CYS A 16 -1.57 5.55 6.51
C CYS A 16 -1.38 4.09 6.90
N THR A 17 -2.44 3.33 6.78
CA THR A 17 -2.39 1.88 6.79
C THR A 17 -2.31 1.35 5.37
N ALA A 18 -1.33 0.50 5.10
CA ALA A 18 -1.17 -0.16 3.81
C ALA A 18 -2.35 -1.10 3.52
N LEU A 19 -2.93 -0.99 2.34
CA LEU A 19 -4.03 -1.82 1.86
C LEU A 19 -3.56 -2.60 0.63
N SER A 20 -4.03 -3.82 0.45
CA SER A 20 -3.80 -4.58 -0.79
C SER A 20 -4.43 -3.86 -1.98
N SER A 21 -3.80 -3.92 -3.14
CA SER A 21 -4.39 -3.39 -4.37
C SER A 21 -5.64 -4.18 -4.79
N LYS A 22 -5.62 -5.49 -4.54
CA LYS A 22 -6.74 -6.43 -4.78
C LYS A 22 -6.77 -7.48 -3.68
N THR A 23 -7.96 -7.87 -3.27
CA THR A 23 -8.18 -8.98 -2.34
C THR A 23 -9.28 -9.87 -2.88
N ALA A 24 -9.02 -11.17 -2.94
CA ALA A 24 -10.03 -12.19 -3.19
C ALA A 24 -10.24 -13.02 -1.92
N SER A 25 -11.50 -13.18 -1.50
CA SER A 25 -11.86 -13.94 -0.31
C SER A 25 -12.60 -15.22 -0.70
N PHE A 26 -12.19 -16.33 -0.12
CA PHE A 26 -12.75 -17.64 -0.35
C PHE A 26 -13.28 -18.22 0.97
N LYS A 27 -14.58 -18.52 1.00
CA LYS A 27 -15.18 -19.25 2.13
C LYS A 27 -15.27 -20.72 1.78
N ILE A 28 -14.57 -21.54 2.56
CA ILE A 28 -14.43 -22.98 2.32
C ILE A 28 -15.00 -23.73 3.52
N LYS A 29 -15.96 -24.64 3.28
CA LYS A 29 -16.46 -25.51 4.33
C LYS A 29 -15.42 -26.58 4.62
N LYS A 30 -15.11 -26.78 5.91
CA LYS A 30 -14.06 -27.70 6.36
C LYS A 30 -14.29 -29.15 5.91
N ASN A 31 -15.56 -29.58 5.86
CA ASN A 31 -15.94 -30.92 5.43
C ASN A 31 -15.84 -31.16 3.91
N GLU A 32 -15.69 -30.10 3.11
CA GLU A 32 -15.50 -30.16 1.65
C GLU A 32 -14.00 -30.18 1.27
N LEU A 33 -13.11 -29.81 2.18
CA LEU A 33 -11.70 -29.72 1.91
C LEU A 33 -11.07 -31.12 1.85
N LEU A 34 -10.43 -31.47 0.73
CA LEU A 34 -9.73 -32.75 0.55
C LEU A 34 -8.30 -32.70 1.10
N GLU A 35 -7.62 -31.56 0.93
CA GLU A 35 -6.24 -31.37 1.38
C GLU A 35 -6.11 -30.09 2.21
N PRO A 36 -5.20 -30.05 3.21
CA PRO A 36 -4.93 -28.84 3.96
C PRO A 36 -4.46 -27.73 3.03
N ILE A 37 -4.96 -26.50 3.26
CA ILE A 37 -4.51 -25.33 2.51
C ILE A 37 -3.06 -25.04 2.87
N LYS A 38 -2.18 -25.05 1.86
CA LYS A 38 -0.77 -24.72 2.02
C LYS A 38 -0.62 -23.20 2.07
N PHE A 39 0.11 -22.71 3.06
CA PHE A 39 0.55 -21.31 3.08
C PHE A 39 1.76 -21.19 2.15
N GLN A 40 1.55 -20.56 1.01
CA GLN A 40 2.64 -20.22 0.09
C GLN A 40 2.89 -18.72 0.18
N GLU A 41 4.17 -18.35 0.26
CA GLU A 41 4.54 -16.93 0.30
C GLU A 41 4.19 -16.19 -1.00
N LYS A 42 4.31 -16.87 -2.13
CA LYS A 42 3.95 -16.35 -3.45
C LYS A 42 3.09 -17.36 -4.20
N ILE A 43 1.94 -16.90 -4.68
CA ILE A 43 1.00 -17.67 -5.51
C ILE A 43 0.91 -16.97 -6.85
N LYS A 44 1.02 -17.72 -7.94
CA LYS A 44 0.82 -17.22 -9.30
C LYS A 44 -0.65 -17.34 -9.69
N LYS A 45 -1.06 -16.52 -10.64
CA LYS A 45 -2.39 -16.65 -11.26
C LYS A 45 -2.56 -18.06 -11.83
N GLY A 46 -3.67 -18.72 -11.44
CA GLY A 46 -3.98 -20.10 -11.86
C GLY A 46 -3.49 -21.19 -10.90
N ASP A 47 -2.62 -20.87 -9.94
CA ASP A 47 -2.16 -21.84 -8.94
C ASP A 47 -3.33 -22.31 -8.06
N VAL A 48 -3.25 -23.57 -7.60
CA VAL A 48 -4.29 -24.16 -6.76
C VAL A 48 -4.16 -23.65 -5.33
N ILE A 49 -5.22 -23.00 -4.83
CA ILE A 49 -5.35 -22.55 -3.43
C ILE A 49 -5.94 -23.64 -2.55
N ALA A 50 -6.99 -24.32 -3.03
CA ALA A 50 -7.66 -25.37 -2.28
C ALA A 50 -8.30 -26.39 -3.22
N ILE A 51 -8.28 -27.67 -2.80
CA ILE A 51 -8.93 -28.79 -3.50
C ILE A 51 -10.13 -29.21 -2.65
N LEU A 52 -11.33 -29.03 -3.21
CA LEU A 52 -12.59 -29.40 -2.60
C LEU A 52 -13.14 -30.66 -3.27
N LYS A 53 -14.03 -31.35 -2.58
CA LYS A 53 -14.75 -32.52 -3.13
C LYS A 53 -15.53 -32.19 -4.41
N SER A 54 -16.05 -30.94 -4.51
CA SER A 54 -16.89 -30.50 -5.62
C SER A 54 -16.15 -29.70 -6.68
N LYS A 55 -15.02 -29.05 -6.33
CA LYS A 55 -14.26 -28.17 -7.25
C LYS A 55 -12.87 -27.84 -6.71
N THR A 56 -12.00 -27.42 -7.62
CA THR A 56 -10.70 -26.85 -7.28
C THR A 56 -10.79 -25.31 -7.29
N ILE A 57 -10.27 -24.65 -6.27
CA ILE A 57 -10.19 -23.21 -6.20
C ILE A 57 -8.79 -22.81 -6.65
N THR A 58 -8.73 -21.97 -7.69
CA THR A 58 -7.49 -21.43 -8.25
C THR A 58 -7.37 -19.94 -8.01
N ALA A 59 -6.14 -19.44 -7.99
CA ALA A 59 -5.82 -18.04 -7.79
C ALA A 59 -6.25 -17.18 -9.00
N PRO A 60 -7.13 -16.19 -8.83
CA PRO A 60 -7.57 -15.33 -9.92
C PRO A 60 -6.48 -14.34 -10.36
N PHE A 61 -5.51 -14.06 -9.52
CA PHE A 61 -4.34 -13.21 -9.76
C PHE A 61 -3.15 -13.68 -8.93
N ALA A 62 -1.96 -13.17 -9.21
CA ALA A 62 -0.78 -13.43 -8.40
C ALA A 62 -0.85 -12.67 -7.08
N GLY A 63 -0.38 -13.28 -5.99
CA GLY A 63 -0.44 -12.66 -4.67
C GLY A 63 0.07 -13.55 -3.55
N ARG A 64 -0.32 -13.22 -2.33
CA ARG A 64 0.01 -13.99 -1.12
C ARG A 64 -1.27 -14.40 -0.40
N ILE A 65 -1.24 -15.54 0.27
CA ILE A 65 -2.31 -15.91 1.19
C ILE A 65 -2.25 -14.95 2.39
N GLY A 66 -3.30 -14.15 2.53
CA GLY A 66 -3.46 -13.20 3.61
C GLY A 66 -4.05 -13.83 4.86
N THR A 67 -5.21 -13.35 5.31
CA THR A 67 -5.85 -13.82 6.53
C THR A 67 -6.49 -15.19 6.35
N ARG A 68 -6.31 -16.04 7.33
CA ARG A 68 -7.06 -17.28 7.48
C ARG A 68 -7.85 -17.21 8.79
N GLY A 69 -9.16 -17.10 8.67
CA GLY A 69 -10.07 -17.16 9.80
C GLY A 69 -10.80 -18.50 9.83
N ILE A 70 -11.01 -19.07 11.02
CA ILE A 70 -11.96 -20.16 11.23
C ILE A 70 -13.23 -19.51 11.75
N SER A 71 -14.32 -19.66 11.00
CA SER A 71 -15.65 -19.22 11.44
C SER A 71 -16.44 -20.45 11.83
N SER A 72 -16.76 -20.61 13.11
CA SER A 72 -17.74 -21.59 13.56
C SER A 72 -19.13 -21.01 13.37
N SER A 73 -20.00 -21.72 12.67
CA SER A 73 -21.42 -21.36 12.63
C SER A 73 -22.16 -22.01 13.81
N ILE A 74 -23.20 -21.34 14.28
CA ILE A 74 -24.13 -21.84 15.31
C ILE A 74 -24.74 -23.21 14.92
N LEU A 75 -24.69 -23.56 13.64
CA LEU A 75 -25.19 -24.83 13.08
C LEU A 75 -24.09 -25.91 12.90
N GLY A 76 -22.91 -25.73 13.52
CA GLY A 76 -21.85 -26.74 13.56
C GLY A 76 -21.06 -26.95 12.26
N THR A 77 -21.23 -26.14 11.22
CA THR A 77 -20.42 -26.17 10.00
C THR A 77 -19.26 -25.19 10.11
N ASP A 78 -18.09 -25.70 10.46
CA ASP A 78 -16.85 -24.92 10.45
C ASP A 78 -16.51 -24.50 9.01
N SER A 79 -16.30 -23.21 8.81
CA SER A 79 -15.79 -22.69 7.54
C SER A 79 -14.46 -21.97 7.73
N ILE A 80 -13.59 -22.15 6.75
CA ILE A 80 -12.29 -21.49 6.69
C ILE A 80 -12.41 -20.31 5.73
N MET A 81 -12.06 -19.11 6.19
CA MET A 81 -11.91 -17.93 5.33
C MET A 81 -10.46 -17.81 4.93
N VAL A 82 -10.21 -17.78 3.64
CA VAL A 82 -8.88 -17.59 3.05
C VAL A 82 -8.94 -16.35 2.18
N THR A 83 -7.97 -15.47 2.32
CA THR A 83 -7.81 -14.30 1.46
C THR A 83 -6.55 -14.46 0.62
N LEU A 84 -6.64 -14.03 -0.64
CA LEU A 84 -5.52 -13.84 -1.52
C LEU A 84 -5.35 -12.34 -1.74
N ASP A 85 -4.21 -11.81 -1.36
CA ASP A 85 -3.90 -10.39 -1.43
C ASP A 85 -2.82 -10.14 -2.48
N ASP A 86 -3.11 -9.24 -3.43
CA ASP A 86 -2.11 -8.69 -4.35
C ASP A 86 -1.39 -7.55 -3.62
N ALA A 87 -0.15 -7.80 -3.23
CA ALA A 87 0.66 -6.88 -2.45
C ALA A 87 1.88 -6.33 -3.21
N GLU A 88 2.01 -6.59 -4.52
CA GLU A 88 3.09 -5.97 -5.34
C GLU A 88 2.95 -4.45 -5.40
N LYS A 89 1.71 -3.97 -5.28
CA LYS A 89 1.38 -2.57 -5.09
C LYS A 89 0.49 -2.45 -3.87
N VAL A 90 0.81 -1.55 -2.98
CA VAL A 90 -0.02 -1.23 -1.82
C VAL A 90 -0.68 0.12 -2.00
N LEU A 91 -1.94 0.19 -1.60
CA LEU A 91 -2.71 1.42 -1.58
C LEU A 91 -2.65 2.04 -0.19
N CYS A 92 -2.70 3.34 -0.13
CA CYS A 92 -2.54 4.13 1.07
C CYS A 92 -3.53 5.30 1.04
N ASP A 93 -4.49 5.31 1.94
CA ASP A 93 -5.44 6.41 2.06
C ASP A 93 -4.89 7.44 3.05
N LEU A 94 -4.62 8.65 2.54
CA LEU A 94 -3.97 9.75 3.23
C LEU A 94 -4.96 10.85 3.54
N GLN A 95 -4.87 11.40 4.74
CA GLN A 95 -5.57 12.64 5.08
C GLN A 95 -4.61 13.81 4.94
N ILE A 96 -4.78 14.59 3.89
CA ILE A 96 -3.93 15.74 3.57
C ILE A 96 -4.61 17.02 4.04
N PRO A 97 -3.99 17.84 4.90
CA PRO A 97 -4.58 19.09 5.37
C PRO A 97 -5.02 20.01 4.22
N GLU A 98 -6.14 20.71 4.38
CA GLU A 98 -6.74 21.55 3.33
C GLU A 98 -5.81 22.66 2.82
N VAL A 99 -4.83 23.09 3.62
CA VAL A 99 -3.82 24.09 3.22
C VAL A 99 -2.99 23.63 2.01
N PHE A 100 -2.92 22.33 1.76
CA PHE A 100 -2.20 21.74 0.62
C PHE A 100 -3.11 21.50 -0.60
N ALA A 101 -4.39 21.92 -0.56
CA ALA A 101 -5.36 21.70 -1.65
C ALA A 101 -4.84 22.18 -3.01
N ALA A 102 -4.16 23.34 -3.03
CA ALA A 102 -3.65 23.95 -4.27
C ALA A 102 -2.51 23.15 -4.93
N VAL A 103 -1.78 22.32 -4.17
CA VAL A 103 -0.64 21.53 -4.66
C VAL A 103 -0.99 20.05 -4.83
N LEU A 104 -2.09 19.60 -4.22
CA LEU A 104 -2.54 18.21 -4.30
C LEU A 104 -3.09 17.90 -5.70
N LYS A 105 -2.43 16.99 -6.39
CA LYS A 105 -2.82 16.55 -7.74
C LYS A 105 -2.43 15.10 -7.97
N LYS A 106 -3.05 14.49 -8.98
CA LYS A 106 -2.65 13.17 -9.46
C LYS A 106 -1.19 13.17 -9.91
N ASP A 107 -0.53 12.02 -9.79
CA ASP A 107 0.87 11.76 -10.13
C ASP A 107 1.89 12.53 -9.28
N LEU A 108 1.44 13.14 -8.17
CA LEU A 108 2.34 13.73 -7.19
C LEU A 108 3.13 12.62 -6.51
N LYS A 109 4.45 12.78 -6.41
CA LYS A 109 5.35 11.78 -5.84
C LYS A 109 5.17 11.66 -4.35
N VAL A 110 5.27 10.45 -3.85
CA VAL A 110 5.31 10.14 -2.43
C VAL A 110 6.46 9.19 -2.14
N ASN A 111 7.07 9.35 -0.98
CA ASN A 111 8.00 8.38 -0.41
C ASN A 111 7.32 7.77 0.81
N ALA A 112 7.30 6.45 0.88
CA ALA A 112 6.82 5.73 2.04
C ALA A 112 8.01 5.15 2.83
N LYS A 113 7.93 5.24 4.15
CA LYS A 113 8.86 4.59 5.09
C LYS A 113 8.09 3.54 5.86
N PHE A 114 8.61 2.32 5.89
CA PHE A 114 8.09 1.25 6.71
C PHE A 114 9.03 1.00 7.87
N LEU A 115 8.53 1.11 9.10
CA LEU A 115 9.37 1.07 10.32
C LEU A 115 10.18 -0.21 10.48
N ALA A 116 9.72 -1.33 9.90
CA ALA A 116 10.47 -2.59 9.92
C ALA A 116 11.77 -2.52 9.10
N TYR A 117 11.82 -1.63 8.10
CA TYR A 117 12.97 -1.45 7.20
C TYR A 117 13.42 0.02 7.22
N LYS A 118 14.01 0.44 8.34
CA LYS A 118 14.30 1.85 8.69
C LYS A 118 15.08 2.66 7.65
N ASN A 119 15.89 2.00 6.82
CA ASN A 119 16.76 2.66 5.84
C ASN A 119 16.24 2.52 4.39
N LYS A 120 15.03 2.01 4.18
CA LYS A 120 14.46 1.79 2.86
C LYS A 120 13.30 2.77 2.61
N LEU A 121 13.35 3.41 1.44
CA LEU A 121 12.28 4.25 0.93
C LEU A 121 11.55 3.50 -0.19
N TYR A 122 10.25 3.51 -0.12
CA TYR A 122 9.37 2.94 -1.13
C TYR A 122 8.73 4.09 -1.90
N ASN A 123 8.95 4.12 -3.20
CA ASN A 123 8.42 5.18 -4.05
C ASN A 123 6.96 4.90 -4.43
N GLY A 124 6.18 5.95 -4.52
CA GLY A 124 4.80 5.88 -4.93
C GLY A 124 4.32 7.19 -5.56
N ILE A 125 3.05 7.21 -5.93
CA ILE A 125 2.39 8.39 -6.51
C ILE A 125 0.96 8.52 -5.96
N ILE A 126 0.45 9.74 -5.95
CA ILE A 126 -0.98 9.98 -5.72
C ILE A 126 -1.76 9.55 -6.96
N VAL A 127 -2.66 8.58 -6.82
CA VAL A 127 -3.49 8.09 -7.93
C VAL A 127 -4.84 8.78 -8.02
N SER A 128 -5.36 9.26 -6.87
CA SER A 128 -6.62 10.01 -6.81
C SER A 128 -6.72 10.82 -5.52
N HIS A 129 -7.57 11.83 -5.53
CA HIS A 129 -7.95 12.56 -4.33
C HIS A 129 -9.44 12.93 -4.38
N ALA A 130 -10.03 13.17 -3.22
CA ALA A 130 -11.41 13.64 -3.12
C ALA A 130 -11.54 15.07 -3.68
N SER A 131 -12.69 15.35 -4.26
CA SER A 131 -13.05 16.73 -4.73
C SER A 131 -13.63 17.61 -3.63
N ARG A 132 -13.64 17.10 -2.39
CA ARG A 132 -14.27 17.76 -1.24
C ARG A 132 -13.37 17.68 -0.01
N VAL A 133 -13.33 18.76 0.75
CA VAL A 133 -12.70 18.80 2.08
C VAL A 133 -13.67 18.22 3.10
N ASP A 134 -13.18 17.37 3.97
CA ASP A 134 -13.89 16.95 5.17
C ASP A 134 -13.89 18.10 6.18
N ALA A 135 -15.07 18.60 6.50
CA ALA A 135 -15.22 19.76 7.38
C ALA A 135 -14.88 19.46 8.85
N GLN A 136 -14.94 18.19 9.26
CA GLN A 136 -14.62 17.78 10.64
C GLN A 136 -13.11 17.68 10.85
N THR A 137 -12.40 17.06 9.89
CA THR A 137 -10.95 16.83 9.98
C THR A 137 -10.13 17.92 9.31
N ARG A 138 -10.76 18.83 8.55
CA ARG A 138 -10.10 19.85 7.72
C ARG A 138 -9.06 19.27 6.79
N SER A 139 -9.38 18.10 6.21
CA SER A 139 -8.47 17.37 5.32
C SER A 139 -9.15 16.95 4.02
N ILE A 140 -8.32 16.63 3.04
CA ILE A 140 -8.71 16.04 1.75
C ILE A 140 -8.21 14.60 1.75
N LEU A 141 -9.11 13.66 1.49
CA LEU A 141 -8.73 12.26 1.32
C LEU A 141 -8.00 12.09 -0.01
N ALA A 142 -6.79 11.58 0.02
CA ALA A 142 -6.00 11.24 -1.15
C ALA A 142 -5.59 9.78 -1.08
N ARG A 143 -5.51 9.12 -2.23
CA ARG A 143 -5.03 7.74 -2.35
C ARG A 143 -3.70 7.71 -3.05
N ALA A 144 -2.70 7.15 -2.39
CA ALA A 144 -1.41 6.85 -2.97
C ALA A 144 -1.32 5.37 -3.36
N GLU A 145 -0.59 5.08 -4.44
CA GLU A 145 -0.14 3.75 -4.82
C GLU A 145 1.37 3.69 -4.61
N ILE A 146 1.84 2.71 -3.83
CA ILE A 146 3.23 2.55 -3.43
C ILE A 146 3.75 1.25 -4.02
N ASN A 147 4.91 1.28 -4.67
CA ASN A 147 5.55 0.10 -5.22
C ASN A 147 6.10 -0.77 -4.08
N ASN A 148 5.81 -2.07 -4.14
CA ASN A 148 6.19 -3.06 -3.16
C ASN A 148 6.66 -4.35 -3.84
N GLU A 149 7.54 -4.23 -4.84
CA GLU A 149 8.00 -5.34 -5.68
C GLU A 149 8.67 -6.46 -4.86
N ASP A 150 9.35 -6.09 -3.77
CA ASP A 150 9.99 -7.04 -2.87
C ASP A 150 9.00 -7.70 -1.88
N LEU A 151 7.74 -7.28 -1.87
CA LEU A 151 6.68 -7.75 -0.99
C LEU A 151 6.98 -7.60 0.51
N GLU A 152 7.78 -6.61 0.88
CA GLU A 152 8.20 -6.35 2.25
C GLU A 152 7.12 -5.62 3.06
N ILE A 153 6.36 -4.71 2.40
CA ILE A 153 5.22 -4.05 3.04
C ILE A 153 4.06 -5.03 3.06
N LEU A 154 3.63 -5.38 4.26
CA LEU A 154 2.46 -6.24 4.44
C LEU A 154 1.19 -5.39 4.51
N PRO A 155 0.08 -5.80 3.87
CA PRO A 155 -1.21 -5.19 4.11
C PRO A 155 -1.54 -5.13 5.60
N GLY A 156 -2.02 -3.98 6.06
CA GLY A 156 -2.23 -3.70 7.48
C GLY A 156 -1.06 -2.99 8.18
N SER A 157 0.11 -2.87 7.53
CA SER A 157 1.24 -2.13 8.10
C SER A 157 0.99 -0.63 8.15
N LEU A 158 1.52 0.02 9.18
CA LEU A 158 1.58 1.48 9.26
C LEU A 158 2.78 1.98 8.44
N LEU A 159 2.54 2.99 7.61
CA LEU A 159 3.54 3.66 6.79
C LEU A 159 3.57 5.15 7.11
N ASP A 160 4.78 5.69 7.22
CA ASP A 160 5.01 7.13 7.22
C ASP A 160 5.17 7.57 5.77
N ILE A 161 4.41 8.56 5.36
CA ILE A 161 4.35 9.05 3.99
C ILE A 161 4.86 10.48 3.93
N GLU A 162 5.81 10.71 3.06
CA GLU A 162 6.32 12.02 2.70
C GLU A 162 5.80 12.39 1.31
N LEU A 163 4.93 13.39 1.23
CA LEU A 163 4.40 13.93 0.00
C LEU A 163 5.36 15.00 -0.54
N ILE A 164 5.79 14.88 -1.80
CA ILE A 164 6.77 15.77 -2.42
C ILE A 164 6.06 16.72 -3.38
N TYR A 165 6.20 18.01 -3.16
CA TYR A 165 5.56 19.02 -4.00
C TYR A 165 6.51 20.19 -4.27
N ASN A 166 6.15 21.09 -5.21
CA ASN A 166 6.93 22.26 -5.61
C ASN A 166 8.39 21.94 -5.96
N GLU A 167 8.63 20.83 -6.70
CA GLU A 167 9.97 20.52 -7.19
C GLU A 167 10.45 21.63 -8.13
N LYS A 168 11.59 22.27 -7.79
CA LYS A 168 12.25 23.30 -8.61
C LYS A 168 13.73 22.97 -8.72
N GLU A 169 14.29 23.18 -9.90
CA GLU A 169 15.73 23.21 -10.08
C GLU A 169 16.26 24.60 -9.81
N ALA A 170 17.18 24.72 -8.88
CA ALA A 170 17.86 25.99 -8.58
C ALA A 170 19.36 25.78 -8.49
N LEU A 171 20.10 26.86 -8.67
CA LEU A 171 21.54 26.86 -8.47
C LEU A 171 21.82 26.80 -6.96
N SER A 172 22.68 25.87 -6.57
CA SER A 172 23.12 25.69 -5.19
C SER A 172 24.61 25.98 -5.10
N VAL A 173 25.00 26.76 -4.12
CA VAL A 173 26.37 26.97 -3.65
C VAL A 173 26.50 26.42 -2.23
N ALA A 174 27.70 25.96 -1.86
CA ALA A 174 27.91 25.51 -0.48
C ALA A 174 27.85 26.73 0.48
N ASP A 175 27.26 26.56 1.66
CA ASP A 175 27.11 27.61 2.66
C ASP A 175 28.47 28.24 3.05
N THR A 176 29.56 27.45 2.97
CA THR A 176 30.92 27.91 3.18
C THR A 176 31.44 28.86 2.11
N SER A 177 30.72 29.01 0.99
CA SER A 177 31.08 29.90 -0.12
C SER A 177 30.47 31.31 0.00
N ILE A 178 29.65 31.55 1.03
CA ILE A 178 29.02 32.86 1.27
C ILE A 178 29.90 33.62 2.26
N ILE A 179 30.63 34.60 1.77
CA ILE A 179 31.39 35.54 2.61
C ILE A 179 30.51 36.76 2.82
N PHE A 180 30.22 37.10 4.09
CA PHE A 180 29.51 38.33 4.48
C PHE A 180 30.50 39.46 4.65
#